data_1f9b4073a25410d1cc434c3be8211c24
#
_entry.id   1f9b4073a25410d1cc434c3be8211c24
#
_cell.length_a   1.000
_cell.length_b   1.000
_cell.length_c   1.000
_cell.angle_alpha   90.00
_cell.angle_beta   90.00
_cell.angle_gamma   90.00
#
_symmetry.space_group_name_H-M   'P 1'
#
loop_
_entity.id
_entity.type
_entity.pdbx_description
1 polymer ?
#
loop_
_entity_poly.entity_id
_entity_poly.type
_entity_poly.pdbx_seq_one_letter_code
_entity_poly.pdbx_strand_id
1 'polypeptide(L)'
;MSTEKSKSSGLERLEKRLGKLSVGEFLHTWRTTEEMTLREFGKLTGLSVANLCDIEKGRKGVSPEKAEQIAKVIGVPPALLVRLSIEESLRAAGLNYKVEIKPAA
;
A
#
# COMPACT_ATOMS: atom_id res chain seq x y z
N MET A 1 9.29 -24.79 12.16
CA MET A 1 8.79 -23.51 11.78
C MET A 1 9.11 -23.23 10.36
N SER A 2 8.14 -22.92 9.59
CA SER A 2 8.40 -22.82 8.18
C SER A 2 8.75 -21.41 7.77
N THR A 3 9.58 -21.30 6.78
CA THR A 3 10.02 -20.04 6.24
C THR A 3 8.94 -19.31 5.48
N GLU A 4 7.97 -20.03 4.98
CA GLU A 4 6.85 -19.37 4.32
C GLU A 4 6.10 -18.52 5.30
N LYS A 5 5.99 -18.98 6.51
CA LYS A 5 5.37 -18.20 7.53
C LYS A 5 6.07 -16.90 7.78
N SER A 6 7.38 -16.91 7.72
CA SER A 6 8.11 -15.70 7.95
C SER A 6 7.82 -14.64 6.91
N LYS A 7 7.66 -15.04 5.66
CA LYS A 7 7.37 -14.10 4.60
C LYS A 7 6.01 -13.45 4.72
N SER A 8 4.96 -14.25 4.91
CA SER A 8 3.65 -13.69 5.05
C SER A 8 3.52 -13.00 6.38
N SER A 9 4.19 -13.46 7.41
CA SER A 9 4.09 -12.83 8.70
C SER A 9 4.80 -11.50 8.78
N GLY A 10 5.63 -11.15 7.79
CA GLY A 10 6.22 -9.83 7.74
C GLY A 10 5.18 -8.75 7.59
N LEU A 11 4.28 -8.90 6.62
CA LEU A 11 3.19 -7.96 6.43
C LEU A 11 2.17 -8.03 7.54
N GLU A 12 1.86 -9.25 8.00
CA GLU A 12 0.92 -9.41 9.10
C GLU A 12 1.40 -8.75 10.37
N ARG A 13 2.67 -8.87 10.66
CA ARG A 13 3.25 -8.25 11.84
C ARG A 13 3.25 -6.74 11.73
N LEU A 14 3.54 -6.23 10.56
CA LEU A 14 3.50 -4.80 10.32
C LEU A 14 2.10 -4.26 10.56
N GLU A 15 1.11 -4.94 9.99
CA GLU A 15 -0.28 -4.56 10.13
C GLU A 15 -0.71 -4.58 11.59
N LYS A 16 -0.35 -5.61 12.33
CA LYS A 16 -0.68 -5.73 13.74
C LYS A 16 -0.03 -4.64 14.57
N ARG A 17 1.25 -4.38 14.33
CA ARG A 17 2.01 -3.41 15.10
C ARG A 17 1.51 -2.00 14.90
N LEU A 18 1.17 -1.67 13.67
CA LEU A 18 0.72 -0.34 13.31
C LEU A 18 -0.78 -0.18 13.43
N GLY A 19 -1.47 -1.26 13.78
CA GLY A 19 -2.91 -1.28 13.82
C GLY A 19 -3.50 -1.45 12.45
N LYS A 20 -3.16 -0.61 11.50
CA LYS A 20 -3.65 -0.69 10.12
C LYS A 20 -2.57 -0.25 9.16
N LEU A 21 -2.39 -1.02 8.12
CA LEU A 21 -1.40 -0.71 7.10
C LEU A 21 -1.98 0.31 6.12
N SER A 22 -1.26 1.37 5.85
CA SER A 22 -1.67 2.35 4.85
C SER A 22 -1.05 2.00 3.49
N VAL A 23 -1.60 2.59 2.43
CA VAL A 23 -0.99 2.43 1.10
C VAL A 23 0.45 2.91 1.13
N GLY A 24 0.69 4.07 1.76
CA GLY A 24 2.04 4.63 1.83
C GLY A 24 3.02 3.71 2.50
N GLU A 25 2.62 3.11 3.60
CA GLU A 25 3.47 2.15 4.32
C GLU A 25 3.76 0.91 3.47
N PHE A 26 2.74 0.42 2.77
CA PHE A 26 2.92 -0.71 1.89
C PHE A 26 3.91 -0.37 0.77
N LEU A 27 3.73 0.78 0.14
CA LEU A 27 4.59 1.18 -0.97
C LEU A 27 6.03 1.40 -0.51
N HIS A 28 6.21 1.99 0.67
CA HIS A 28 7.54 2.19 1.22
C HIS A 28 8.23 0.84 1.45
N THR A 29 7.53 -0.11 2.03
CA THR A 29 8.06 -1.44 2.28
C THR A 29 8.40 -2.15 0.98
N TRP A 30 7.48 -2.09 0.01
CA TRP A 30 7.70 -2.72 -1.28
C TRP A 30 8.92 -2.13 -1.97
N ARG A 31 8.98 -0.79 -2.02
CA ARG A 31 10.07 -0.09 -2.69
C ARG A 31 11.43 -0.42 -2.08
N THR A 32 11.51 -0.38 -0.77
CA THR A 32 12.79 -0.63 -0.09
C THR A 32 13.20 -2.10 -0.18
N THR A 33 12.23 -3.01 -0.19
CA THR A 33 12.51 -4.43 -0.39
C THR A 33 13.08 -4.67 -1.79
N GLU A 34 12.58 -3.94 -2.78
CA GLU A 34 13.07 -4.04 -4.16
C GLU A 34 14.33 -3.19 -4.39
N GLU A 35 14.82 -2.54 -3.34
CA GLU A 35 16.03 -1.72 -3.38
C GLU A 35 15.94 -0.60 -4.42
N MET A 36 14.76 -0.01 -4.54
CA MET A 36 14.53 1.10 -5.45
C MET A 36 14.63 2.43 -4.75
N THR A 37 15.20 3.41 -5.44
CA THR A 37 15.15 4.79 -4.97
C THR A 37 13.78 5.38 -5.28
N LEU A 38 13.45 6.49 -4.63
CA LEU A 38 12.21 7.20 -4.94
C LEU A 38 12.16 7.63 -6.41
N ARG A 39 13.32 7.99 -6.96
CA ARG A 39 13.41 8.39 -8.35
C ARG A 39 13.06 7.23 -9.28
N GLU A 40 13.60 6.07 -9.01
CA GLU A 40 13.30 4.87 -9.79
C GLU A 40 11.85 4.50 -9.68
N PHE A 41 11.30 4.57 -8.48
CA PHE A 41 9.90 4.25 -8.24
C PHE A 41 8.98 5.27 -8.93
N GLY A 42 9.41 6.53 -8.96
CA GLY A 42 8.68 7.56 -9.69
C GLY A 42 8.59 7.27 -11.17
N LYS A 43 9.69 6.82 -11.75
CA LYS A 43 9.69 6.44 -13.17
C LYS A 43 8.77 5.26 -13.42
N LEU A 44 8.78 4.30 -12.52
CA LEU A 44 7.95 3.11 -12.66
C LEU A 44 6.46 3.44 -12.54
N THR A 45 6.08 4.27 -11.61
CA THR A 45 4.67 4.55 -11.31
C THR A 45 4.12 5.77 -12.03
N GLY A 46 4.98 6.59 -12.60
CA GLY A 46 4.58 7.85 -13.22
C GLY A 46 4.29 8.96 -12.22
N LEU A 47 4.65 8.76 -10.96
CA LEU A 47 4.43 9.75 -9.91
C LEU A 47 5.71 10.54 -9.65
N SER A 48 5.56 11.80 -9.25
CA SER A 48 6.74 12.61 -8.91
C SER A 48 7.35 12.11 -7.60
N VAL A 49 8.63 12.38 -7.42
CA VAL A 49 9.32 12.04 -6.18
C VAL A 49 8.65 12.74 -4.99
N ALA A 50 8.23 13.99 -5.17
CA ALA A 50 7.57 14.71 -4.10
C ALA A 50 6.25 14.05 -3.71
N ASN A 51 5.46 13.64 -4.69
CA ASN A 51 4.21 12.92 -4.44
C ASN A 51 4.47 11.61 -3.71
N LEU A 52 5.42 10.82 -4.19
CA LEU A 52 5.74 9.54 -3.56
C LEU A 52 6.23 9.73 -2.14
N CYS A 53 7.05 10.75 -1.91
CA CYS A 53 7.55 11.04 -0.58
C CYS A 53 6.38 11.33 0.37
N ASP A 54 5.44 12.17 -0.08
CA ASP A 54 4.27 12.51 0.74
C ASP A 54 3.39 11.30 1.01
N ILE A 55 3.21 10.44 0.01
CA ILE A 55 2.41 9.23 0.17
C ILE A 55 3.07 8.29 1.16
N GLU A 56 4.36 8.05 1.00
CA GLU A 56 5.08 7.12 1.88
C GLU A 56 5.12 7.61 3.33
N LYS A 57 5.14 8.93 3.52
CA LYS A 57 5.16 9.52 4.86
C LYS A 57 3.77 9.75 5.45
N GLY A 58 2.75 9.40 4.72
CA GLY A 58 1.38 9.51 5.21
C GLY A 58 0.79 10.89 5.16
N ARG A 59 1.46 11.84 4.48
CA ARG A 59 0.93 13.18 4.33
C ARG A 59 -0.13 13.28 3.26
N LYS A 60 -0.18 12.29 2.38
CA LYS A 60 -1.09 12.30 1.24
C LYS A 60 -1.63 10.90 1.05
N GLY A 61 -2.93 10.79 0.88
CA GLY A 61 -3.56 9.50 0.58
C GLY A 61 -3.51 9.19 -0.90
N VAL A 62 -3.95 8.00 -1.24
CA VAL A 62 -4.00 7.53 -2.61
C VAL A 62 -5.44 7.11 -2.89
N SER A 63 -6.02 7.61 -3.99
CA SER A 63 -7.37 7.23 -4.36
C SER A 63 -7.42 5.75 -4.74
N PRO A 64 -8.60 5.12 -4.67
CA PRO A 64 -8.72 3.71 -5.10
C PRO A 64 -8.29 3.49 -6.53
N GLU A 65 -8.60 4.43 -7.42
CA GLU A 65 -8.18 4.33 -8.82
C GLU A 65 -6.67 4.34 -8.97
N LYS A 66 -6.01 5.26 -8.28
CA LYS A 66 -4.57 5.35 -8.33
C LYS A 66 -3.93 4.12 -7.68
N ALA A 67 -4.51 3.65 -6.58
CA ALA A 67 -4.02 2.45 -5.91
C ALA A 67 -4.06 1.25 -6.85
N GLU A 68 -5.15 1.11 -7.61
CA GLU A 68 -5.26 0.03 -8.59
C GLU A 68 -4.19 0.13 -9.65
N GLN A 69 -3.97 1.32 -10.18
CA GLN A 69 -2.96 1.55 -11.21
C GLN A 69 -1.56 1.20 -10.71
N ILE A 70 -1.24 1.65 -9.51
CA ILE A 70 0.07 1.37 -8.92
C ILE A 70 0.25 -0.13 -8.73
N ALA A 71 -0.77 -0.80 -8.19
CA ALA A 71 -0.71 -2.23 -7.95
C ALA A 71 -0.42 -3.00 -9.22
N LYS A 72 -1.08 -2.63 -10.32
CA LYS A 72 -0.87 -3.29 -11.61
C LYS A 72 0.56 -3.10 -12.10
N VAL A 73 1.10 -1.91 -11.91
CA VAL A 73 2.45 -1.60 -12.36
C VAL A 73 3.50 -2.39 -11.57
N ILE A 74 3.33 -2.51 -10.26
CA ILE A 74 4.32 -3.19 -9.43
C ILE A 74 4.06 -4.68 -9.28
N GLY A 75 2.94 -5.17 -9.82
CA GLY A 75 2.67 -6.61 -9.84
C GLY A 75 2.09 -7.19 -8.57
N VAL A 76 1.44 -6.36 -7.73
CA VAL A 76 0.73 -6.88 -6.56
C VAL A 76 -0.76 -6.93 -6.86
N PRO A 77 -1.53 -7.73 -6.13
CA PRO A 77 -2.97 -7.81 -6.39
C PRO A 77 -3.64 -6.44 -6.23
N PRO A 78 -4.33 -5.97 -7.27
CA PRO A 78 -4.97 -4.65 -7.18
C PRO A 78 -5.96 -4.53 -6.03
N ALA A 79 -6.70 -5.61 -5.74
CA ALA A 79 -7.67 -5.58 -4.65
C ALA A 79 -7.02 -5.26 -3.31
N LEU A 80 -5.77 -5.66 -3.12
CA LEU A 80 -5.05 -5.37 -1.89
C LEU A 80 -4.87 -3.87 -1.69
N LEU A 81 -4.33 -3.18 -2.70
CA LEU A 81 -4.08 -1.75 -2.56
C LEU A 81 -5.37 -0.94 -2.59
N VAL A 82 -6.37 -1.39 -3.34
CA VAL A 82 -7.68 -0.73 -3.34
C VAL A 82 -8.30 -0.81 -1.93
N ARG A 83 -8.24 -1.98 -1.32
CA ARG A 83 -8.75 -2.16 0.03
C ARG A 83 -8.05 -1.23 1.03
N LEU A 84 -6.72 -1.19 0.97
CA LEU A 84 -5.96 -0.33 1.87
C LEU A 84 -6.31 1.15 1.67
N SER A 85 -6.48 1.55 0.42
CA SER A 85 -6.85 2.93 0.09
C SER A 85 -8.20 3.30 0.72
N ILE A 86 -9.17 2.42 0.60
CA ILE A 86 -10.51 2.68 1.14
C ILE A 86 -10.49 2.68 2.67
N GLU A 87 -9.82 1.71 3.26
CA GLU A 87 -9.71 1.64 4.72
C GLU A 87 -9.03 2.88 5.29
N GLU A 88 -8.00 3.34 4.61
CA GLU A 88 -7.28 4.53 5.03
C GLU A 88 -8.19 5.76 4.99
N SER A 89 -8.98 5.87 3.93
CA SER A 89 -9.94 6.95 3.77
C SER A 89 -11.00 6.94 4.89
N LEU A 90 -11.48 5.75 5.23
CA LEU A 90 -12.45 5.61 6.32
C LEU A 90 -11.85 6.04 7.66
N ARG A 91 -10.62 5.63 7.92
CA ARG A 91 -9.94 6.02 9.17
C ARG A 91 -9.75 7.52 9.24
N ALA A 92 -9.43 8.16 8.13
CA ALA A 92 -9.28 9.60 8.09
C ALA A 92 -10.58 10.32 8.44
N ALA A 93 -11.72 9.67 8.17
CA ALA A 93 -13.02 10.19 8.53
C ALA A 93 -13.48 9.77 9.92
N GLY A 94 -12.60 9.12 10.68
CA GLY A 94 -12.95 8.66 12.03
C GLY A 94 -13.74 7.36 12.06
N LEU A 95 -13.80 6.65 10.93
CA LEU A 95 -14.56 5.41 10.83
C LEU A 95 -13.61 4.23 10.83
N ASN A 96 -13.89 3.26 11.66
CA ASN A 96 -13.01 2.12 11.86
C ASN A 96 -13.65 0.85 11.35
N TYR A 97 -13.55 0.61 10.04
CA TYR A 97 -14.13 -0.56 9.39
C TYR A 97 -13.08 -1.36 8.63
N LYS A 98 -13.29 -2.65 8.58
CA LYS A 98 -12.54 -3.53 7.74
C LYS A 98 -13.29 -3.70 6.44
N VAL A 99 -12.57 -3.58 5.31
CA VAL A 99 -13.20 -3.60 4.00
C VAL A 99 -12.84 -4.89 3.28
N GLU A 100 -13.81 -5.49 2.62
CA GLU A 100 -13.59 -6.64 1.74
C GLU A 100 -13.82 -6.20 0.30
N ILE A 101 -12.89 -6.61 -0.59
CA ILE A 101 -12.98 -6.29 -2.00
C ILE A 101 -13.21 -7.58 -2.77
N LYS A 102 -14.28 -7.63 -3.55
CA LYS A 102 -14.60 -8.77 -4.38
C LYS A 102 -14.88 -8.30 -5.80
N PRO A 103 -14.52 -9.08 -6.82
CA PRO A 103 -14.86 -8.71 -8.19
C PRO A 103 -16.36 -8.54 -8.37
N ALA A 104 -16.73 -7.56 -9.17
CA ALA A 104 -18.15 -7.23 -9.37
C ALA A 104 -18.86 -8.23 -10.27
N ALA A 105 -18.16 -8.99 -11.07
CA ALA A 105 -18.85 -9.90 -11.98
C ALA A 105 -18.25 -11.27 -11.95
#